data_836ead0b9a29f6286093a8f944f47d35
#
_entry.id   836ead0b9a29f6286093a8f944f47d35
#
_cell.length_a   1.000
_cell.length_b   1.000
_cell.length_c   1.000
_cell.angle_alpha   90.00
_cell.angle_beta   90.00
_cell.angle_gamma   90.00
#
_symmetry.space_group_name_H-M   'P 1'
#
loop_
_entity.id
_entity.type
_entity.pdbx_description
1 polymer ?
#
loop_
_entity_poly.entity_id
_entity_poly.type
_entity_poly.pdbx_seq_one_letter_code
_entity_poly.pdbx_strand_id
1 'polypeptide(L)'
;MLKRAIAPVRNVFQSIARAGTAGYPPDTVRRLKILNVIAALIALTNSIYALQLAMGDYETMKPVVWINLVLSAIAASVPLTHRISETAGGLILVTAEFVALLGFTAYFGRSGGAPMQYLVAAAAPFVIFGLDRLRLVIA
;
A
#
# COMPACT_ATOMS: atom_id res chain seq x y z
N MET A 1 -22.72 -11.98 22.14
CA MET A 1 -22.54 -10.54 21.86
C MET A 1 -21.35 -10.23 20.93
N LEU A 2 -20.21 -10.89 21.05
CA LEU A 2 -19.00 -10.63 20.23
C LEU A 2 -19.22 -10.78 18.72
N LYS A 3 -19.98 -11.79 18.25
CA LYS A 3 -20.26 -12.03 16.83
C LYS A 3 -21.04 -10.87 16.15
N ARG A 4 -21.88 -10.13 16.88
CA ARG A 4 -22.63 -8.97 16.33
C ARG A 4 -21.79 -7.72 16.18
N ALA A 5 -20.80 -7.52 17.08
CA ALA A 5 -19.88 -6.38 17.01
C ALA A 5 -18.84 -6.51 15.88
N ILE A 6 -18.46 -7.74 15.49
CA ILE A 6 -17.46 -8.00 14.45
C ILE A 6 -18.06 -7.96 13.03
N ALA A 7 -19.38 -8.14 12.90
CA ALA A 7 -20.04 -8.17 11.60
C ALA A 7 -19.83 -6.92 10.72
N PRO A 8 -19.96 -5.68 11.23
CA PRO A 8 -19.74 -4.48 10.41
C PRO A 8 -18.30 -4.35 9.95
N VAL A 9 -17.32 -4.64 10.80
CA VAL A 9 -15.90 -4.58 10.46
C VAL A 9 -15.56 -5.59 9.36
N ARG A 10 -16.08 -6.82 9.48
CA ARG A 10 -15.91 -7.86 8.46
C ARG A 10 -16.52 -7.44 7.11
N ASN A 11 -17.68 -6.80 7.12
CA ASN A 11 -18.34 -6.36 5.89
C ASN A 11 -17.56 -5.25 5.19
N VAL A 12 -17.05 -4.27 5.93
CA VAL A 12 -16.18 -3.20 5.40
C VAL A 12 -14.91 -3.81 4.79
N PHE A 13 -14.25 -4.71 5.54
CA PHE A 13 -13.04 -5.36 5.07
C PHE A 13 -13.27 -6.18 3.79
N GLN A 14 -14.38 -6.93 3.71
CA GLN A 14 -14.76 -7.68 2.51
C GLN A 14 -15.10 -6.77 1.34
N SER A 15 -15.73 -5.62 1.58
CA SER A 15 -16.04 -4.62 0.57
C SER A 15 -14.77 -4.05 -0.05
N ILE A 16 -13.80 -3.63 0.80
CA ILE A 16 -12.50 -3.12 0.35
C ILE A 16 -11.76 -4.20 -0.44
N ALA A 17 -11.67 -5.42 0.09
CA ALA A 17 -10.97 -6.50 -0.58
C ALA A 17 -11.54 -6.81 -1.97
N ARG A 18 -12.86 -6.72 -2.15
CA ARG A 18 -13.55 -7.02 -3.43
C ARG A 18 -13.64 -5.84 -4.39
N ALA A 19 -13.21 -4.65 -4.00
CA ALA A 19 -13.33 -3.45 -4.82
C ALA A 19 -12.58 -3.62 -6.15
N GLY A 20 -13.25 -3.37 -7.28
CA GLY A 20 -12.66 -3.45 -8.61
C GLY A 20 -12.33 -4.86 -9.12
N THR A 21 -12.69 -5.94 -8.39
CA THR A 21 -12.33 -7.32 -8.79
C THR A 21 -13.37 -8.01 -9.66
N ALA A 22 -14.48 -7.36 -9.98
CA ALA A 22 -15.56 -7.93 -10.81
C ALA A 22 -15.08 -8.22 -12.24
N GLY A 23 -15.46 -9.38 -12.79
CA GLY A 23 -15.12 -9.76 -14.16
C GLY A 23 -13.79 -10.48 -14.35
N TYR A 24 -12.97 -10.61 -13.30
CA TYR A 24 -11.70 -11.33 -13.38
C TYR A 24 -11.85 -12.84 -13.05
N PRO A 25 -10.96 -13.70 -13.59
CA PRO A 25 -10.88 -15.12 -13.22
C PRO A 25 -10.60 -15.31 -11.72
N PRO A 26 -11.00 -16.45 -11.11
CA PRO A 26 -10.90 -16.69 -9.67
C PRO A 26 -9.50 -16.46 -9.08
N ASP A 27 -8.44 -16.91 -9.78
CA ASP A 27 -7.06 -16.77 -9.34
C ASP A 27 -6.62 -15.30 -9.33
N THR A 28 -6.97 -14.55 -10.39
CA THR A 28 -6.74 -13.11 -10.46
C THR A 28 -7.51 -12.38 -9.35
N VAL A 29 -8.78 -12.73 -9.12
CA VAL A 29 -9.59 -12.15 -8.03
C VAL A 29 -8.92 -12.35 -6.67
N ARG A 30 -8.37 -13.54 -6.41
CA ARG A 30 -7.66 -13.82 -5.15
C ARG A 30 -6.46 -12.89 -4.98
N ARG A 31 -5.65 -12.71 -6.00
CA ARG A 31 -4.47 -11.84 -6.00
C ARG A 31 -4.85 -10.37 -5.82
N LEU A 32 -5.85 -9.87 -6.57
CA LEU A 32 -6.34 -8.51 -6.46
C LEU A 32 -6.93 -8.21 -5.06
N LYS A 33 -7.58 -9.19 -4.43
CA LYS A 33 -8.05 -9.03 -3.04
C LYS A 33 -6.89 -8.85 -2.06
N ILE A 34 -5.81 -9.61 -2.21
CA ILE A 34 -4.61 -9.48 -1.37
C ILE A 34 -4.01 -8.09 -1.60
N LEU A 35 -3.85 -7.67 -2.85
CA LEU A 35 -3.34 -6.34 -3.19
C LEU A 35 -4.19 -5.22 -2.59
N ASN A 36 -5.52 -5.29 -2.69
CA ASN A 36 -6.42 -4.30 -2.10
C ASN A 36 -6.28 -4.21 -0.58
N VAL A 37 -6.13 -5.35 0.10
CA VAL A 37 -5.92 -5.38 1.56
C VAL A 37 -4.59 -4.74 1.93
N ILE A 38 -3.50 -5.09 1.23
CA ILE A 38 -2.18 -4.49 1.43
C ILE A 38 -2.26 -2.98 1.19
N ALA A 39 -2.84 -2.54 0.08
CA ALA A 39 -3.00 -1.13 -0.25
C ALA A 39 -3.82 -0.37 0.81
N ALA A 40 -4.90 -0.97 1.32
CA ALA A 40 -5.70 -0.36 2.37
C ALA A 40 -4.92 -0.22 3.70
N LEU A 41 -4.11 -1.22 4.06
CA LEU A 41 -3.25 -1.16 5.23
C LEU A 41 -2.18 -0.08 5.08
N ILE A 42 -1.54 0.01 3.92
CA ILE A 42 -0.56 1.06 3.59
C ILE A 42 -1.23 2.44 3.70
N ALA A 43 -2.39 2.63 3.07
CA ALA A 43 -3.12 3.90 3.12
C ALA A 43 -3.45 4.30 4.56
N LEU A 44 -3.96 3.38 5.36
CA LEU A 44 -4.30 3.62 6.76
C LEU A 44 -3.07 3.97 7.60
N THR A 45 -2.01 3.18 7.49
CA THR A 45 -0.79 3.35 8.27
C THR A 45 -0.13 4.69 7.94
N ASN A 46 0.04 5.01 6.65
CA ASN A 46 0.63 6.29 6.24
C ASN A 46 -0.23 7.48 6.65
N SER A 47 -1.58 7.37 6.62
CA SER A 47 -2.47 8.42 7.13
C SER A 47 -2.29 8.66 8.62
N ILE A 48 -2.17 7.60 9.42
CA ILE A 48 -1.93 7.69 10.86
C ILE A 48 -0.57 8.34 11.13
N TYR A 49 0.49 7.91 10.42
CA TYR A 49 1.81 8.53 10.55
C TYR A 49 1.81 10.01 10.17
N ALA A 50 1.19 10.36 9.05
CA ALA A 50 1.06 11.76 8.65
C ALA A 50 0.37 12.60 9.72
N LEU A 51 -0.72 12.09 10.32
CA LEU A 51 -1.44 12.76 11.39
C LEU A 51 -0.58 12.94 12.64
N GLN A 52 0.11 11.87 13.08
CA GLN A 52 0.99 11.93 14.26
C GLN A 52 2.10 12.96 14.09
N LEU A 53 2.75 12.97 12.91
CA LEU A 53 3.81 13.94 12.62
C LEU A 53 3.27 15.38 12.52
N ALA A 54 2.08 15.55 11.94
CA ALA A 54 1.44 16.86 11.83
C ALA A 54 1.01 17.41 13.20
N MET A 55 0.66 16.56 14.16
CA MET A 55 0.32 16.96 15.53
C MET A 55 1.55 17.20 16.40
N GLY A 56 2.73 16.72 16.00
CA GLY A 56 3.99 16.93 16.69
C GLY A 56 4.72 18.17 16.18
N ASP A 57 5.87 17.99 15.52
CA ASP A 57 6.66 19.07 14.93
C ASP A 57 6.41 19.13 13.41
N TYR A 58 5.31 19.75 13.02
CA TYR A 58 4.90 19.85 11.62
C TYR A 58 5.94 20.58 10.77
N GLU A 59 6.49 21.68 11.25
CA GLU A 59 7.40 22.51 10.45
C GLU A 59 8.66 21.73 10.05
N THR A 60 9.24 21.00 10.99
CA THR A 60 10.41 20.15 10.71
C THR A 60 10.01 18.92 9.87
N MET A 61 8.86 18.28 10.17
CA MET A 61 8.47 17.03 9.54
C MET A 61 7.61 17.19 8.27
N LYS A 62 7.38 18.42 7.83
CA LYS A 62 6.52 18.75 6.69
C LYS A 62 6.78 17.91 5.42
N PRO A 63 8.02 17.68 4.96
CA PRO A 63 8.27 16.84 3.79
C PRO A 63 7.81 15.40 4.01
N VAL A 64 8.04 14.84 5.21
CA VAL A 64 7.67 13.48 5.57
C VAL A 64 6.15 13.33 5.66
N VAL A 65 5.45 14.33 6.21
CA VAL A 65 3.97 14.37 6.24
C VAL A 65 3.42 14.28 4.82
N TRP A 66 3.95 15.09 3.89
CA TRP A 66 3.49 15.09 2.51
C TRP A 66 3.79 13.78 1.77
N ILE A 67 4.96 13.17 1.97
CA ILE A 67 5.29 11.86 1.40
C ILE A 67 4.25 10.82 1.86
N ASN A 68 3.94 10.78 3.17
CA ASN A 68 2.96 9.84 3.71
C ASN A 68 1.54 10.09 3.15
N LEU A 69 1.11 11.36 3.03
CA LEU A 69 -0.21 11.68 2.47
C LEU A 69 -0.33 11.29 1.00
N VAL A 70 0.69 11.58 0.19
CA VAL A 70 0.72 11.20 -1.23
C VAL A 70 0.71 9.68 -1.38
N LEU A 71 1.53 8.98 -0.61
CA LEU A 71 1.57 7.51 -0.63
C LEU A 71 0.24 6.90 -0.19
N SER A 72 -0.38 7.48 0.84
CA SER A 72 -1.72 7.07 1.29
C SER A 72 -2.78 7.24 0.19
N ALA A 73 -2.77 8.38 -0.51
CA ALA A 73 -3.69 8.64 -1.62
C ALA A 73 -3.48 7.67 -2.80
N ILE A 74 -2.22 7.40 -3.16
CA ILE A 74 -1.88 6.42 -4.20
C ILE A 74 -2.37 5.03 -3.79
N ALA A 75 -2.08 4.59 -2.58
CA ALA A 75 -2.51 3.29 -2.08
C ALA A 75 -4.05 3.16 -2.05
N ALA A 76 -4.76 4.19 -1.59
CA ALA A 76 -6.23 4.22 -1.60
C ALA A 76 -6.83 4.16 -3.02
N SER A 77 -6.10 4.61 -4.04
CA SER A 77 -6.54 4.57 -5.44
C SER A 77 -6.34 3.22 -6.12
N VAL A 78 -5.58 2.28 -5.55
CA VAL A 78 -5.27 0.97 -6.13
C VAL A 78 -6.50 0.20 -6.63
N PRO A 79 -7.62 0.10 -5.90
CA PRO A 79 -8.80 -0.61 -6.40
C PRO A 79 -9.40 -0.02 -7.68
N LEU A 80 -9.19 1.27 -7.94
CA LEU A 80 -9.65 1.94 -9.16
C LEU A 80 -8.82 1.54 -10.39
N THR A 81 -7.53 1.26 -10.19
CA THR A 81 -6.60 0.87 -11.27
C THR A 81 -6.90 -0.50 -11.85
N HIS A 82 -7.65 -1.36 -11.13
CA HIS A 82 -8.09 -2.66 -11.65
C HIS A 82 -9.02 -2.55 -12.85
N ARG A 83 -9.62 -1.37 -13.08
CA ARG A 83 -10.40 -1.10 -14.30
C ARG A 83 -9.52 -0.98 -15.55
N ILE A 84 -8.23 -0.71 -15.37
CA ILE A 84 -7.27 -0.51 -16.47
C ILE A 84 -6.54 -1.82 -16.74
N SER A 85 -5.98 -2.44 -15.69
CA SER A 85 -5.21 -3.68 -15.79
C SER A 85 -5.12 -4.39 -14.44
N GLU A 86 -5.04 -5.71 -14.48
CA GLU A 86 -4.83 -6.54 -13.29
C GLU A 86 -3.45 -6.34 -12.62
N THR A 87 -2.49 -5.74 -13.31
CA THR A 87 -1.12 -5.51 -12.81
C THR A 87 -0.82 -4.05 -12.50
N ALA A 88 -1.59 -3.12 -13.08
CA ALA A 88 -1.32 -1.67 -12.95
C ALA A 88 -1.28 -1.21 -11.49
N GLY A 89 -2.25 -1.64 -10.68
CA GLY A 89 -2.30 -1.25 -9.26
C GLY A 89 -1.09 -1.73 -8.47
N GLY A 90 -0.62 -2.95 -8.73
CA GLY A 90 0.58 -3.48 -8.09
C GLY A 90 1.84 -2.72 -8.49
N LEU A 91 2.01 -2.43 -9.78
CA LEU A 91 3.17 -1.66 -10.27
C LEU A 91 3.19 -0.24 -9.70
N ILE A 92 2.06 0.46 -9.73
CA ILE A 92 1.92 1.80 -9.17
C ILE A 92 2.27 1.81 -7.68
N LEU A 93 1.72 0.86 -6.91
CA LEU A 93 1.96 0.78 -5.47
C LEU A 93 3.43 0.51 -5.15
N VAL A 94 4.05 -0.49 -5.79
CA VAL A 94 5.46 -0.83 -5.58
C VAL A 94 6.37 0.34 -5.95
N THR A 95 6.13 0.98 -7.09
CA THR A 95 6.91 2.14 -7.51
C THR A 95 6.77 3.30 -6.53
N ALA A 96 5.54 3.60 -6.08
CA ALA A 96 5.28 4.66 -5.11
C ALA A 96 5.97 4.39 -3.77
N GLU A 97 5.97 3.15 -3.29
CA GLU A 97 6.69 2.74 -2.07
C GLU A 97 8.20 2.97 -2.19
N PHE A 98 8.81 2.55 -3.30
CA PHE A 98 10.25 2.77 -3.52
C PHE A 98 10.59 4.27 -3.59
N VAL A 99 9.78 5.08 -4.28
CA VAL A 99 9.98 6.53 -4.35
C VAL A 99 9.83 7.17 -2.97
N ALA A 100 8.83 6.75 -2.18
CA ALA A 100 8.63 7.22 -0.82
C ALA A 100 9.83 6.85 0.08
N LEU A 101 10.35 5.62 -0.02
CA LEU A 101 11.53 5.18 0.73
C LEU A 101 12.79 5.99 0.37
N LEU A 102 12.97 6.33 -0.90
CA LEU A 102 14.04 7.25 -1.32
C LEU A 102 13.90 8.62 -0.64
N GLY A 103 12.68 9.17 -0.61
CA GLY A 103 12.38 10.41 0.08
C GLY A 103 12.66 10.34 1.58
N PHE A 104 12.22 9.29 2.25
CA PHE A 104 12.49 9.07 3.67
C PHE A 104 13.99 8.91 3.95
N THR A 105 14.71 8.16 3.10
CA THR A 105 16.16 7.98 3.25
C THR A 105 16.91 9.30 3.04
N ALA A 106 16.49 10.11 2.07
CA ALA A 106 17.07 11.43 1.84
C ALA A 106 16.85 12.37 3.03
N TYR A 107 15.68 12.27 3.68
CA TYR A 107 15.33 13.14 4.81
C TYR A 107 15.98 12.68 6.13
N PHE A 108 15.83 11.40 6.49
CA PHE A 108 16.32 10.87 7.78
C PHE A 108 17.76 10.37 7.75
N GLY A 109 18.35 10.22 6.56
CA GLY A 109 19.68 9.62 6.42
C GLY A 109 19.69 8.12 6.79
N ARG A 110 20.89 7.60 6.96
CA ARG A 110 21.10 6.17 7.28
C ARG A 110 20.66 5.77 8.68
N SER A 111 20.67 6.70 9.63
CA SER A 111 20.32 6.46 11.04
C SER A 111 18.81 6.37 11.27
N GLY A 112 17.99 6.83 10.33
CA GLY A 112 16.52 6.84 10.45
C GLY A 112 15.84 5.47 10.25
N GLY A 113 16.60 4.39 10.06
CA GLY A 113 16.03 3.05 9.86
C GLY A 113 15.39 2.81 8.48
N ALA A 114 15.25 3.84 7.64
CA ALA A 114 14.71 3.73 6.30
C ALA A 114 15.42 2.66 5.44
N PRO A 115 16.76 2.49 5.51
CA PRO A 115 17.43 1.44 4.74
C PRO A 115 16.95 0.02 5.04
N MET A 116 16.51 -0.27 6.27
CA MET A 116 15.96 -1.58 6.62
C MET A 116 14.61 -1.87 5.92
N GLN A 117 13.85 -0.84 5.60
CA GLN A 117 12.57 -0.99 4.91
C GLN A 117 12.74 -1.41 3.45
N TYR A 118 13.90 -1.16 2.82
CA TYR A 118 14.18 -1.67 1.46
C TYR A 118 14.17 -3.19 1.40
N LEU A 119 14.58 -3.88 2.47
CA LEU A 119 14.51 -5.35 2.52
C LEU A 119 13.06 -5.84 2.47
N VAL A 120 12.18 -5.16 3.18
CA VAL A 120 10.74 -5.47 3.18
C VAL A 120 10.11 -5.10 1.84
N ALA A 121 10.45 -3.91 1.31
CA ALA A 121 9.97 -3.45 0.00
C ALA A 121 10.41 -4.36 -1.14
N ALA A 122 11.63 -4.93 -1.09
CA ALA A 122 12.11 -5.89 -2.08
C ALA A 122 11.29 -7.19 -2.10
N ALA A 123 10.67 -7.57 -1.00
CA ALA A 123 9.78 -8.73 -0.94
C ALA A 123 8.37 -8.44 -1.49
N ALA A 124 7.92 -7.18 -1.49
CA ALA A 124 6.58 -6.79 -1.90
C ALA A 124 6.19 -7.22 -3.33
N PRO A 125 7.05 -7.09 -4.36
CA PRO A 125 6.76 -7.56 -5.71
C PRO A 125 6.44 -9.06 -5.76
N PHE A 126 7.15 -9.88 -4.99
CA PHE A 126 6.91 -11.33 -4.95
C PHE A 126 5.55 -11.67 -4.34
N VAL A 127 5.13 -10.93 -3.32
CA VAL A 127 3.82 -11.10 -2.69
C VAL A 127 2.69 -10.62 -3.60
N ILE A 128 2.90 -9.51 -4.31
CA ILE A 128 1.89 -8.87 -5.16
C ILE A 128 1.71 -9.61 -6.49
N PHE A 129 2.81 -9.95 -7.17
CA PHE A 129 2.78 -10.54 -8.50
C PHE A 129 2.85 -12.06 -8.51
N GLY A 130 3.35 -12.67 -7.43
CA GLY A 130 3.62 -14.10 -7.34
C GLY A 130 4.86 -14.52 -8.14
N LEU A 131 5.30 -15.76 -7.94
CA LEU A 131 6.47 -16.32 -8.64
C LEU A 131 6.21 -16.59 -10.13
N ASP A 132 4.94 -16.72 -10.53
CA ASP A 132 4.56 -16.99 -11.93
C ASP A 132 4.83 -15.80 -12.86
N ARG A 133 5.05 -14.62 -12.29
CA ARG A 133 5.32 -13.38 -13.03
C ARG A 133 6.68 -12.78 -12.71
N LEU A 134 7.70 -13.61 -12.58
CA LEU A 134 9.07 -13.19 -12.27
C LEU A 134 9.59 -12.04 -13.17
N ARG A 135 9.15 -11.98 -14.44
CA ARG A 135 9.53 -10.89 -15.34
C ARG A 135 9.09 -9.51 -14.84
N LEU A 136 7.97 -9.41 -14.11
CA LEU A 136 7.51 -8.15 -13.52
C LEU A 136 8.22 -7.81 -12.20
N VAL A 137 8.90 -8.78 -11.61
CA VAL A 137 9.64 -8.62 -10.36
C VAL A 137 11.08 -8.16 -10.63
N ILE A 138 11.64 -8.54 -11.78
CA ILE A 138 13.06 -8.32 -12.14
C ILE A 138 13.22 -7.05 -13.00
N ALA A 139 12.15 -6.56 -13.62
CA ALA A 139 12.16 -5.34 -14.43
C ALA A 139 12.18 -4.08 -13.58
#